data_96c783c7cad8aac3d8f85c3c2d6dc8d8
#
_entry.id   96c783c7cad8aac3d8f85c3c2d6dc8d8
#
_cell.length_a   1.000
_cell.length_b   1.000
_cell.length_c   1.000
_cell.angle_alpha   90.00
_cell.angle_beta   90.00
_cell.angle_gamma   90.00
#
_symmetry.space_group_name_H-M   'P 1'
#
loop_
_entity.id
_entity.type
_entity.pdbx_description
1 polymer ?
#
loop_
_entity_poly.entity_id
_entity_poly.type
_entity_poly.pdbx_seq_one_letter_code
_entity_poly.pdbx_strand_id
1 'polypeptide(L)'
;MFALHGSFRYLKNNKELNLKTIVGYTTRPMREGEQEGVEYHFVSREKLAEYRKQGKIIECRDYDTVYGVWSYFTLDDGQINLGEDNYIYIGTLESYNAMVKYYGKDVVVPIYVEVKNGERLERAIKRERLEKEPKYAELCRRFLADEEDFKEENIKNAGIERRYMNDDLDRCIAEIVETINKL
;
A
#
# COMPACT_ATOMS: atom_id res chain seq x y z
N MET A 1 4.90 -4.94 -3.02
CA MET A 1 3.99 -4.99 -1.86
C MET A 1 4.27 -6.11 -0.85
N PHE A 2 4.91 -7.23 -1.22
CA PHE A 2 5.18 -8.36 -0.29
C PHE A 2 6.21 -8.09 0.81
N ALA A 3 7.10 -7.11 0.64
CA ALA A 3 8.17 -6.82 1.60
C ALA A 3 7.76 -5.87 2.74
N LEU A 4 6.61 -5.19 2.61
CA LEU A 4 6.24 -4.06 3.46
C LEU A 4 5.44 -4.43 4.72
N HIS A 5 4.87 -5.62 4.81
CA HIS A 5 3.94 -5.94 5.92
C HIS A 5 4.56 -5.81 7.31
N GLY A 6 5.82 -6.23 7.49
CA GLY A 6 6.50 -6.13 8.78
C GLY A 6 6.73 -4.68 9.20
N SER A 7 7.37 -3.91 8.34
CA SER A 7 7.70 -2.50 8.60
C SER A 7 6.44 -1.65 8.78
N PHE A 8 5.45 -1.79 7.89
CA PHE A 8 4.18 -1.06 7.99
C PHE A 8 3.43 -1.37 9.29
N ARG A 9 3.35 -2.66 9.67
CA ARG A 9 2.68 -3.08 10.91
C ARG A 9 3.36 -2.48 12.14
N TYR A 10 4.68 -2.42 12.15
CA TYR A 10 5.44 -1.78 13.23
C TYR A 10 5.12 -0.29 13.30
N LEU A 11 5.28 0.44 12.19
CA LEU A 11 5.06 1.89 12.11
C LEU A 11 3.62 2.27 12.51
N LYS A 12 2.63 1.54 12.00
CA LYS A 12 1.21 1.72 12.36
C LYS A 12 0.95 1.59 13.86
N ASN A 13 1.65 0.66 14.53
CA ASN A 13 1.43 0.37 15.95
C ASN A 13 2.36 1.18 16.89
N ASN A 14 3.31 1.93 16.34
CA ASN A 14 4.21 2.77 17.13
C ASN A 14 3.52 4.07 17.52
N LYS A 15 3.06 4.14 18.76
CA LYS A 15 2.32 5.30 19.31
C LYS A 15 3.14 6.58 19.37
N GLU A 16 4.47 6.48 19.46
CA GLU A 16 5.36 7.65 19.50
C GLU A 16 5.35 8.43 18.18
N LEU A 17 5.11 7.74 17.05
CA LEU A 17 5.02 8.38 15.74
C LEU A 17 3.69 9.11 15.49
N ASN A 18 2.67 8.83 16.29
CA ASN A 18 1.33 9.43 16.18
C ASN A 18 0.77 9.43 14.75
N LEU A 19 0.93 8.30 14.04
CA LEU A 19 0.48 8.14 12.66
C LEU A 19 -0.92 7.52 12.60
N LYS A 20 -1.85 8.17 11.94
CA LYS A 20 -3.14 7.58 11.58
C LYS A 20 -3.00 6.74 10.31
N THR A 21 -3.83 5.71 10.15
CA THR A 21 -3.85 4.88 8.95
C THR A 21 -4.98 5.33 8.04
N ILE A 22 -4.68 5.50 6.76
CA ILE A 22 -5.72 5.72 5.74
C ILE A 22 -6.33 4.37 5.40
N VAL A 23 -7.65 4.24 5.54
CA VAL A 23 -8.40 3.04 5.16
C VAL A 23 -8.91 3.22 3.73
N GLY A 24 -8.42 2.39 2.82
CA GLY A 24 -8.85 2.39 1.42
C GLY A 24 -10.21 1.73 1.22
N TYR A 25 -10.74 1.86 0.03
CA TYR A 25 -12.00 1.27 -0.40
C TYR A 25 -11.78 0.13 -1.39
N THR A 26 -12.68 -0.85 -1.42
CA THR A 26 -12.64 -1.91 -2.42
C THR A 26 -14.03 -2.42 -2.80
N THR A 27 -14.17 -2.84 -4.07
CA THR A 27 -15.36 -3.56 -4.54
C THR A 27 -15.23 -5.08 -4.39
N ARG A 28 -14.08 -5.57 -3.90
CA ARG A 28 -13.87 -6.96 -3.57
C ARG A 28 -14.76 -7.36 -2.40
N PRO A 29 -15.37 -8.56 -2.40
CA PRO A 29 -16.04 -9.09 -1.22
C PRO A 29 -15.10 -9.20 -0.02
N MET A 30 -15.61 -8.92 1.17
CA MET A 30 -14.90 -9.09 2.43
C MET A 30 -14.53 -10.57 2.63
N ARG A 31 -13.32 -10.84 3.09
CA ARG A 31 -12.85 -12.21 3.38
C ARG A 31 -13.14 -12.58 4.83
N GLU A 32 -13.08 -13.87 5.12
CA GLU A 32 -13.15 -14.35 6.50
C GLU A 32 -12.01 -13.74 7.35
N GLY A 33 -12.36 -13.19 8.52
CA GLY A 33 -11.44 -12.54 9.43
C GLY A 33 -11.15 -11.06 9.14
N GLU A 34 -11.64 -10.50 8.02
CA GLU A 34 -11.59 -9.06 7.75
C GLU A 34 -12.76 -8.32 8.42
N GLN A 35 -12.59 -7.03 8.68
CA GLN A 35 -13.60 -6.18 9.30
C GLN A 35 -13.77 -4.90 8.49
N GLU A 36 -15.05 -4.47 8.35
CA GLU A 36 -15.38 -3.19 7.71
C GLU A 36 -14.68 -2.03 8.42
N GLY A 37 -14.04 -1.15 7.61
CA GLY A 37 -13.34 0.01 8.14
C GLY A 37 -11.99 -0.27 8.81
N VAL A 38 -11.51 -1.52 8.78
CA VAL A 38 -10.20 -1.92 9.34
C VAL A 38 -9.22 -2.25 8.21
N GLU A 39 -9.52 -3.26 7.39
CA GLU A 39 -8.72 -3.60 6.21
C GLU A 39 -9.09 -2.70 5.04
N TYR A 40 -10.39 -2.56 4.79
CA TYR A 40 -10.98 -1.73 3.74
C TYR A 40 -12.39 -1.30 4.12
N HIS A 41 -12.90 -0.27 3.44
CA HIS A 41 -14.31 -0.04 3.28
C HIS A 41 -14.81 -0.87 2.09
N PHE A 42 -15.67 -1.87 2.35
CA PHE A 42 -16.18 -2.78 1.32
C PHE A 42 -17.46 -2.21 0.71
N VAL A 43 -17.44 -1.86 -0.55
CA VAL A 43 -18.55 -1.19 -1.24
C VAL A 43 -18.94 -1.90 -2.53
N SER A 44 -20.15 -1.62 -3.04
CA SER A 44 -20.61 -2.14 -4.32
C SER A 44 -20.01 -1.36 -5.50
N ARG A 45 -20.07 -1.95 -6.70
CA ARG A 45 -19.66 -1.28 -7.94
C ARG A 45 -20.50 -0.05 -8.27
N GLU A 46 -21.79 -0.10 -7.92
CA GLU A 46 -22.72 1.04 -8.07
C GLU A 46 -22.25 2.20 -7.18
N LYS A 47 -21.82 1.90 -5.96
CA LYS A 47 -21.31 2.90 -5.03
C LYS A 47 -20.01 3.53 -5.51
N LEU A 48 -19.10 2.73 -6.07
CA LEU A 48 -17.90 3.24 -6.75
C LEU A 48 -18.27 4.19 -7.91
N ALA A 49 -19.27 3.83 -8.72
CA ALA A 49 -19.74 4.67 -9.82
C ALA A 49 -20.33 6.01 -9.33
N GLU A 50 -21.02 6.01 -8.19
CA GLU A 50 -21.49 7.24 -7.54
C GLU A 50 -20.31 8.13 -7.10
N TYR A 51 -19.29 7.57 -6.46
CA TYR A 51 -18.09 8.32 -6.03
C TYR A 51 -17.31 8.89 -7.21
N ARG A 52 -17.23 8.15 -8.33
CA ARG A 52 -16.66 8.67 -9.59
C ARG A 52 -17.43 9.88 -10.10
N LYS A 53 -18.76 9.83 -10.12
CA LYS A 53 -19.62 10.96 -10.54
C LYS A 53 -19.49 12.18 -9.61
N GLN A 54 -19.26 11.95 -8.33
CA GLN A 54 -19.06 13.01 -7.33
C GLN A 54 -17.64 13.63 -7.37
N GLY A 55 -16.71 13.06 -8.15
CA GLY A 55 -15.32 13.53 -8.20
C GLY A 55 -14.52 13.31 -6.92
N LYS A 56 -14.95 12.37 -6.06
CA LYS A 56 -14.33 12.11 -4.75
C LYS A 56 -13.17 11.12 -4.77
N ILE A 57 -12.87 10.52 -5.91
CA ILE A 57 -11.82 9.51 -6.02
C ILE A 57 -10.46 10.19 -6.17
N ILE A 58 -9.57 9.95 -5.22
CA ILE A 58 -8.18 10.40 -5.26
C ILE A 58 -7.36 9.49 -6.20
N GLU A 59 -7.50 8.17 -6.04
CA GLU A 59 -6.89 7.16 -6.90
C GLU A 59 -7.79 5.93 -7.00
N CYS A 60 -7.73 5.21 -8.10
CA CYS A 60 -8.50 3.97 -8.28
C CYS A 60 -7.77 3.05 -9.24
N ARG A 61 -7.62 1.79 -8.85
CA ARG A 61 -7.04 0.73 -9.67
C ARG A 61 -7.97 -0.44 -9.78
N ASP A 62 -8.10 -0.93 -11.00
CA ASP A 62 -8.95 -2.06 -11.33
C ASP A 62 -8.06 -3.29 -11.61
N TYR A 63 -8.46 -4.43 -11.07
CA TYR A 63 -7.79 -5.72 -11.26
C TYR A 63 -8.77 -6.71 -11.86
N ASP A 64 -8.44 -7.23 -13.04
CA ASP A 64 -9.16 -8.35 -13.63
C ASP A 64 -8.86 -9.62 -12.83
N THR A 65 -9.91 -10.23 -12.32
CA THR A 65 -9.81 -11.49 -11.57
C THR A 65 -10.76 -12.53 -12.16
N VAL A 66 -10.58 -13.78 -11.79
CA VAL A 66 -11.51 -14.87 -12.17
C VAL A 66 -12.94 -14.67 -11.65
N TYR A 67 -13.12 -13.76 -10.67
CA TYR A 67 -14.42 -13.36 -10.11
C TYR A 67 -14.95 -12.03 -10.66
N GLY A 68 -14.32 -11.51 -11.73
CA GLY A 68 -14.60 -10.21 -12.33
C GLY A 68 -13.65 -9.12 -11.85
N VAL A 69 -13.94 -7.88 -12.24
CA VAL A 69 -13.10 -6.72 -11.89
C VAL A 69 -13.27 -6.35 -10.44
N TRP A 70 -12.17 -6.27 -9.70
CA TRP A 70 -12.12 -5.69 -8.38
C TRP A 70 -11.37 -4.37 -8.40
N SER A 71 -12.01 -3.33 -7.83
CA SER A 71 -11.42 -2.01 -7.71
C SER A 71 -10.92 -1.77 -6.30
N TYR A 72 -9.76 -1.11 -6.20
CA TYR A 72 -9.19 -0.61 -4.94
C TYR A 72 -8.95 0.87 -5.12
N PHE A 73 -9.40 1.68 -4.19
CA PHE A 73 -9.38 3.14 -4.36
C PHE A 73 -9.34 3.88 -3.02
N THR A 74 -8.96 5.14 -3.09
CA THR A 74 -8.94 6.07 -1.97
C THR A 74 -9.87 7.24 -2.26
N LEU A 75 -10.65 7.65 -1.26
CA LEU A 75 -11.61 8.74 -1.37
C LEU A 75 -11.16 9.98 -0.60
N ASP A 76 -11.56 11.12 -1.12
CA ASP A 76 -11.71 12.36 -0.36
C ASP A 76 -13.06 12.35 0.36
N ASP A 77 -13.08 11.71 1.52
CA ASP A 77 -14.26 11.52 2.38
C ASP A 77 -14.13 12.18 3.75
N GLY A 78 -13.05 12.95 3.93
CA GLY A 78 -12.74 13.65 5.18
C GLY A 78 -11.95 12.81 6.19
N GLN A 79 -11.55 11.57 5.87
CA GLN A 79 -10.69 10.78 6.77
C GLN A 79 -9.27 11.37 6.89
N ILE A 80 -8.83 12.16 5.90
CA ILE A 80 -7.50 12.76 5.86
C ILE A 80 -7.61 14.25 6.16
N ASN A 81 -7.14 14.66 7.34
CA ASN A 81 -7.03 16.05 7.77
C ASN A 81 -5.56 16.40 8.03
N LEU A 82 -4.86 16.85 7.00
CA LEU A 82 -3.43 17.17 7.05
C LEU A 82 -3.08 18.39 7.91
N GLY A 83 -4.08 19.17 8.34
CA GLY A 83 -3.90 20.29 9.27
C GLY A 83 -3.74 19.85 10.73
N GLU A 84 -4.12 18.63 11.06
CA GLU A 84 -4.17 18.13 12.43
C GLU A 84 -3.33 16.87 12.64
N ASP A 85 -3.20 16.01 11.61
CA ASP A 85 -2.67 14.67 11.76
C ASP A 85 -1.67 14.29 10.67
N ASN A 86 -0.77 13.39 11.03
CA ASN A 86 0.08 12.68 10.07
C ASN A 86 -0.48 11.28 9.78
N TYR A 87 -0.29 10.84 8.56
CA TYR A 87 -0.87 9.58 8.08
C TYR A 87 0.19 8.64 7.53
N ILE A 88 -0.07 7.34 7.69
CA ILE A 88 0.68 6.29 6.99
C ILE A 88 -0.26 5.55 6.04
N TYR A 89 0.19 5.37 4.81
CA TYR A 89 -0.54 4.67 3.76
C TYR A 89 0.36 3.69 3.04
N ILE A 90 -0.16 2.52 2.67
CA ILE A 90 0.55 1.54 1.86
C ILE A 90 -0.04 1.51 0.46
N GLY A 91 0.79 1.71 -0.55
CA GLY A 91 0.35 1.76 -1.94
C GLY A 91 1.39 1.27 -2.92
N THR A 92 1.04 1.30 -4.21
CA THR A 92 1.96 1.10 -5.32
C THR A 92 2.50 2.45 -5.80
N LEU A 93 3.43 2.45 -6.78
CA LEU A 93 3.91 3.69 -7.39
C LEU A 93 2.79 4.50 -8.04
N GLU A 94 1.80 3.83 -8.63
CA GLU A 94 0.63 4.49 -9.21
C GLU A 94 -0.19 5.23 -8.15
N SER A 95 -0.48 4.56 -7.01
CA SER A 95 -1.15 5.20 -5.87
C SER A 95 -0.34 6.37 -5.32
N TYR A 96 0.98 6.20 -5.16
CA TYR A 96 1.86 7.26 -4.71
C TYR A 96 1.80 8.49 -5.64
N ASN A 97 1.93 8.28 -6.95
CA ASN A 97 1.86 9.36 -7.94
C ASN A 97 0.51 10.08 -7.91
N ALA A 98 -0.59 9.34 -7.72
CA ALA A 98 -1.92 9.92 -7.60
C ALA A 98 -2.08 10.75 -6.30
N MET A 99 -1.56 10.25 -5.18
CA MET A 99 -1.53 11.00 -3.92
C MET A 99 -0.68 12.27 -4.02
N VAL A 100 0.50 12.20 -4.65
CA VAL A 100 1.34 13.37 -4.92
C VAL A 100 0.62 14.38 -5.80
N LYS A 101 -0.08 13.93 -6.83
CA LYS A 101 -0.87 14.80 -7.71
C LYS A 101 -2.00 15.51 -6.95
N TYR A 102 -2.61 14.83 -5.99
CA TYR A 102 -3.76 15.33 -5.25
C TYR A 102 -3.34 16.27 -4.10
N TYR A 103 -2.40 15.86 -3.26
CA TYR A 103 -1.99 16.58 -2.05
C TYR A 103 -0.73 17.44 -2.22
N GLY A 104 0.05 17.22 -3.28
CA GLY A 104 1.33 17.87 -3.50
C GLY A 104 2.53 17.04 -3.02
N LYS A 105 3.66 17.22 -3.70
CA LYS A 105 4.88 16.46 -3.40
C LYS A 105 5.56 16.85 -2.07
N ASP A 106 5.27 18.04 -1.57
CA ASP A 106 5.82 18.52 -0.29
C ASP A 106 5.09 17.92 0.92
N VAL A 107 3.92 17.29 0.69
CA VAL A 107 3.07 16.67 1.70
C VAL A 107 3.21 15.15 1.71
N VAL A 108 3.39 14.55 0.54
CA VAL A 108 3.43 13.09 0.38
C VAL A 108 4.87 12.60 0.31
N VAL A 109 5.37 12.05 1.41
CA VAL A 109 6.74 11.56 1.51
C VAL A 109 6.80 10.06 1.23
N PRO A 110 7.57 9.61 0.20
CA PRO A 110 7.70 8.19 -0.10
C PRO A 110 8.66 7.49 0.86
N ILE A 111 8.21 6.39 1.46
CA ILE A 111 9.05 5.45 2.19
C ILE A 111 9.19 4.18 1.36
N TYR A 112 10.20 4.14 0.48
CA TYR A 112 10.43 2.99 -0.39
C TYR A 112 11.33 1.95 0.30
N VAL A 113 10.69 0.84 0.70
CA VAL A 113 11.38 -0.28 1.36
C VAL A 113 11.80 -1.31 0.30
N GLU A 114 13.09 -1.52 0.17
CA GLU A 114 13.68 -2.42 -0.81
C GLU A 114 14.13 -3.73 -0.17
N VAL A 115 13.86 -4.84 -0.85
CA VAL A 115 14.33 -6.19 -0.50
C VAL A 115 14.87 -6.85 -1.74
N LYS A 116 16.03 -7.50 -1.66
CA LYS A 116 16.59 -8.27 -2.77
C LYS A 116 15.58 -9.31 -3.28
N ASN A 117 15.47 -9.46 -4.60
CA ASN A 117 14.46 -10.30 -5.23
C ASN A 117 14.43 -11.74 -4.72
N GLY A 118 15.62 -12.36 -4.53
CA GLY A 118 15.70 -13.71 -3.97
C GLY A 118 15.08 -13.82 -2.59
N GLU A 119 15.43 -12.92 -1.67
CA GLU A 119 14.87 -12.87 -0.32
C GLU A 119 13.37 -12.57 -0.34
N ARG A 120 12.95 -11.65 -1.21
CA ARG A 120 11.53 -11.29 -1.36
C ARG A 120 10.71 -12.50 -1.78
N LEU A 121 11.19 -13.27 -2.76
CA LEU A 121 10.55 -14.50 -3.23
C LEU A 121 10.54 -15.58 -2.15
N GLU A 122 11.66 -15.81 -1.46
CA GLU A 122 11.72 -16.76 -0.35
C GLU A 122 10.75 -16.42 0.79
N ARG A 123 10.70 -15.16 1.20
CA ARG A 123 9.75 -14.67 2.21
C ARG A 123 8.30 -14.90 1.77
N ALA A 124 8.00 -14.66 0.49
CA ALA A 124 6.67 -14.89 -0.08
C ALA A 124 6.30 -16.37 -0.09
N ILE A 125 7.20 -17.27 -0.52
CA ILE A 125 7.00 -18.72 -0.52
C ILE A 125 6.82 -19.26 0.90
N LYS A 126 7.67 -18.82 1.87
CA LYS A 126 7.55 -19.23 3.27
C LYS A 126 6.17 -18.89 3.84
N ARG A 127 5.65 -17.70 3.54
CA ARG A 127 4.31 -17.28 3.98
C ARG A 127 3.21 -18.08 3.30
N GLU A 128 3.29 -18.28 1.99
CA GLU A 128 2.29 -19.02 1.22
C GLU A 128 2.16 -20.47 1.69
N ARG A 129 3.26 -21.10 2.15
CA ARG A 129 3.25 -22.46 2.72
C ARG A 129 2.44 -22.59 4.02
N LEU A 130 2.17 -21.50 4.71
CA LEU A 130 1.39 -21.48 5.95
C LEU A 130 -0.11 -21.34 5.71
N GLU A 131 -0.51 -21.03 4.46
CA GLU A 131 -1.92 -20.93 4.08
C GLU A 131 -2.55 -22.33 4.04
N LYS A 132 -3.86 -22.41 4.34
CA LYS A 132 -4.62 -23.68 4.23
C LYS A 132 -4.63 -24.22 2.80
N GLU A 133 -4.71 -23.31 1.82
CA GLU A 133 -4.71 -23.60 0.39
C GLU A 133 -3.67 -22.73 -0.32
N PRO A 134 -2.41 -23.18 -0.40
CA PRO A 134 -1.35 -22.41 -1.03
C PRO A 134 -1.62 -22.16 -2.53
N LYS A 135 -1.49 -20.91 -2.99
CA LYS A 135 -1.76 -20.48 -4.38
C LYS A 135 -0.48 -20.00 -5.06
N TYR A 136 0.47 -20.91 -5.25
CA TYR A 136 1.80 -20.56 -5.79
C TYR A 136 1.78 -19.90 -7.16
N ALA A 137 0.86 -20.30 -8.07
CA ALA A 137 0.74 -19.66 -9.36
C ALA A 137 0.36 -18.18 -9.22
N GLU A 138 -0.57 -17.86 -8.33
CA GLU A 138 -0.97 -16.48 -8.05
C GLU A 138 0.14 -15.70 -7.33
N LEU A 139 0.92 -16.34 -6.46
CA LEU A 139 2.11 -15.75 -5.86
C LEU A 139 3.13 -15.34 -6.93
N CYS A 140 3.45 -16.25 -7.87
CA CYS A 140 4.39 -15.97 -8.95
C CYS A 140 3.87 -14.85 -9.86
N ARG A 141 2.59 -14.88 -10.23
CA ARG A 141 1.98 -13.82 -11.05
C ARG A 141 2.13 -12.45 -10.38
N ARG A 142 1.82 -12.35 -9.08
CA ARG A 142 1.96 -11.10 -8.31
C ARG A 142 3.41 -10.66 -8.18
N PHE A 143 4.33 -11.60 -7.99
CA PHE A 143 5.75 -11.30 -7.92
C PHE A 143 6.25 -10.66 -9.22
N LEU A 144 5.87 -11.21 -10.38
CA LEU A 144 6.24 -10.68 -11.70
C LEU A 144 5.58 -9.31 -11.96
N ALA A 145 4.33 -9.12 -11.56
CA ALA A 145 3.66 -7.83 -11.66
C ALA A 145 4.36 -6.75 -10.81
N ASP A 146 4.74 -7.09 -9.57
CA ASP A 146 5.51 -6.18 -8.72
C ASP A 146 6.89 -5.84 -9.34
N GLU A 147 7.57 -6.79 -10.00
CA GLU A 147 8.83 -6.54 -10.71
C GLU A 147 8.65 -5.52 -11.85
N GLU A 148 7.55 -5.62 -12.59
CA GLU A 148 7.23 -4.68 -13.66
C GLU A 148 6.88 -3.29 -13.10
N ASP A 149 6.02 -3.25 -12.08
CA ASP A 149 5.54 -2.01 -11.47
C ASP A 149 6.70 -1.21 -10.83
N PHE A 150 7.62 -1.90 -10.15
CA PHE A 150 8.74 -1.30 -9.43
C PHE A 150 10.08 -1.39 -10.17
N LYS A 151 10.05 -1.34 -11.50
CA LYS A 151 11.27 -1.16 -12.29
C LYS A 151 12.01 0.11 -11.88
N GLU A 152 13.33 0.08 -11.99
CA GLU A 152 14.21 1.21 -11.68
C GLU A 152 13.78 2.50 -12.38
N GLU A 153 13.35 2.40 -13.63
CA GLU A 153 12.82 3.52 -14.41
C GLU A 153 11.56 4.12 -13.78
N ASN A 154 10.62 3.27 -13.35
CA ASN A 154 9.37 3.72 -12.73
C ASN A 154 9.61 4.39 -11.37
N ILE A 155 10.55 3.85 -10.58
CA ILE A 155 10.95 4.42 -9.28
C ILE A 155 11.57 5.81 -9.49
N LYS A 156 12.47 5.95 -10.46
CA LYS A 156 13.08 7.25 -10.82
C LYS A 156 12.05 8.26 -11.33
N ASN A 157 11.15 7.82 -12.20
CA ASN A 157 10.09 8.67 -12.73
C ASN A 157 9.12 9.15 -11.64
N ALA A 158 8.94 8.36 -10.58
CA ALA A 158 8.19 8.75 -9.40
C ALA A 158 8.95 9.71 -8.47
N GLY A 159 10.24 10.02 -8.76
CA GLY A 159 11.06 10.91 -7.94
C GLY A 159 11.47 10.32 -6.59
N ILE A 160 11.51 8.99 -6.48
CA ILE A 160 11.90 8.28 -5.26
C ILE A 160 13.42 8.09 -5.27
N GLU A 161 14.13 8.89 -4.49
CA GLU A 161 15.59 8.85 -4.40
C GLU A 161 16.07 7.99 -3.23
N ARG A 162 15.38 8.08 -2.08
CA ARG A 162 15.77 7.36 -0.87
C ARG A 162 15.15 5.96 -0.82
N ARG A 163 16.00 4.98 -0.47
CA ARG A 163 15.62 3.57 -0.32
C ARG A 163 16.00 3.07 1.05
N TYR A 164 15.13 2.26 1.65
CA TYR A 164 15.33 1.62 2.94
C TYR A 164 15.51 0.13 2.73
N MET A 165 16.75 -0.36 2.89
CA MET A 165 17.07 -1.78 2.68
C MET A 165 16.54 -2.63 3.83
N ASN A 166 15.65 -3.57 3.55
CA ASN A 166 15.09 -4.49 4.53
C ASN A 166 15.74 -5.90 4.40
N ASP A 167 17.04 -5.95 4.50
CA ASP A 167 17.83 -7.15 4.76
C ASP A 167 17.87 -7.46 6.27
N ASP A 168 17.83 -6.42 7.12
CA ASP A 168 17.60 -6.45 8.56
C ASP A 168 16.39 -5.57 8.91
N LEU A 169 15.37 -6.18 9.51
CA LEU A 169 14.10 -5.48 9.78
C LEU A 169 14.26 -4.37 10.82
N ASP A 170 15.00 -4.62 11.89
CA ASP A 170 15.12 -3.67 13.00
C ASP A 170 15.92 -2.43 12.57
N ARG A 171 17.00 -2.63 11.82
CA ARG A 171 17.77 -1.55 11.22
C ARG A 171 16.92 -0.72 10.25
N CYS A 172 16.22 -1.39 9.34
CA CYS A 172 15.35 -0.72 8.37
C CYS A 172 14.28 0.13 9.07
N ILE A 173 13.65 -0.41 10.12
CA ILE A 173 12.67 0.32 10.91
C ILE A 173 13.31 1.54 11.59
N ALA A 174 14.47 1.39 12.21
CA ALA A 174 15.15 2.49 12.88
C ALA A 174 15.46 3.65 11.91
N GLU A 175 15.94 3.34 10.71
CA GLU A 175 16.21 4.35 9.67
C GLU A 175 14.93 5.07 9.20
N ILE A 176 13.80 4.34 9.07
CA ILE A 176 12.50 4.92 8.71
C ILE A 176 12.00 5.82 9.83
N VAL A 177 12.05 5.37 11.09
CA VAL A 177 11.62 6.16 12.26
C VAL A 177 12.44 7.43 12.38
N GLU A 178 13.76 7.35 12.22
CA GLU A 178 14.63 8.53 12.20
C GLU A 178 14.23 9.54 11.11
N THR A 179 13.82 9.03 9.95
CA THR A 179 13.34 9.90 8.86
C THR A 179 12.02 10.56 9.21
N ILE A 180 11.05 9.79 9.71
CA ILE A 180 9.72 10.32 10.10
C ILE A 180 9.87 11.41 11.18
N ASN A 181 10.75 11.21 12.16
CA ASN A 181 10.98 12.19 13.23
C ASN A 181 11.66 13.49 12.77
N LYS A 182 12.16 13.55 11.53
CA LYS A 182 12.79 14.74 10.94
C LYS A 182 11.83 15.52 10.00
N LEU A 183 10.64 14.96 9.72
CA LEU A 183 9.60 15.60 8.92
C LEU A 183 8.78 16.57 9.76
#